data_4d9941f6411de03ea096a3123e2f1585
#
_entry.id   4d9941f6411de03ea096a3123e2f1585
#
_cell.length_a   1.000
_cell.length_b   1.000
_cell.length_c   1.000
_cell.angle_alpha   90.00
_cell.angle_beta   90.00
_cell.angle_gamma   90.00
#
_symmetry.space_group_name_H-M   'P 1'
#
loop_
_entity.id
_entity.type
_entity.pdbx_description
1 polymer ?
#
loop_
_entity_poly.entity_id
_entity_poly.type
_entity_poly.pdbx_seq_one_letter_code
_entity_poly.pdbx_strand_id
1 'polypeptide(L)'
;MRSVSLKSLPEAELAAFQTHQSGNNCAVHAIAAAVKLLAGTEFSPEALSTEVDQLWRHGSFYRILPGWAVTPGMQARLVTFLAHTRNLPLQAELKFLSLESLPTLLQEDNQALLLTLTWLPSRAPAIYRGNSSVNYNATCKAGGHTMLLAAYNPEHYSGSLPTPWGFINSWIDGGTELFWMSENDLRKAWNIAFFPLNLRLSVIMKKLSDDENETDKITHRSC
;
A
#
# COMPACT_ATOMS: atom_id res chain seq x y z
N MET A 1 -20.73 -1.33 10.89
CA MET A 1 -20.37 -0.80 9.56
C MET A 1 -20.65 -1.86 8.52
N ARG A 2 -21.00 -1.47 7.28
CA ARG A 2 -21.13 -2.42 6.16
C ARG A 2 -19.75 -2.78 5.61
N SER A 3 -19.67 -3.94 4.94
CA SER A 3 -18.46 -4.32 4.18
C SER A 3 -18.25 -3.36 3.03
N VAL A 4 -16.99 -2.98 2.79
CA VAL A 4 -16.58 -2.10 1.68
C VAL A 4 -15.30 -2.64 1.06
N SER A 5 -15.13 -2.43 -0.22
CA SER A 5 -13.93 -2.82 -0.96
C SER A 5 -13.49 -1.71 -1.91
N LEU A 6 -12.20 -1.70 -2.22
CA LEU A 6 -11.59 -0.73 -3.11
C LEU A 6 -12.28 -0.78 -4.49
N LYS A 7 -12.75 0.38 -4.97
CA LYS A 7 -13.50 0.52 -6.23
C LYS A 7 -14.74 -0.39 -6.32
N SER A 8 -15.29 -0.82 -5.18
CA SER A 8 -16.42 -1.75 -5.12
C SER A 8 -16.18 -3.08 -5.85
N LEU A 9 -14.91 -3.46 -6.06
CA LEU A 9 -14.53 -4.69 -6.75
C LEU A 9 -14.69 -5.91 -5.83
N PRO A 10 -15.04 -7.09 -6.39
CA PRO A 10 -15.02 -8.36 -5.68
C PRO A 10 -13.62 -8.73 -5.16
N GLU A 11 -13.56 -9.49 -4.06
CA GLU A 11 -12.29 -9.91 -3.45
C GLU A 11 -11.37 -10.64 -4.44
N ALA A 12 -11.91 -11.54 -5.24
CA ALA A 12 -11.13 -12.30 -6.23
C ALA A 12 -10.49 -11.40 -7.30
N GLU A 13 -11.17 -10.34 -7.71
CA GLU A 13 -10.62 -9.36 -8.66
C GLU A 13 -9.51 -8.54 -8.01
N LEU A 14 -9.69 -8.10 -6.77
CA LEU A 14 -8.65 -7.40 -6.02
C LEU A 14 -7.43 -8.29 -5.74
N ALA A 15 -7.65 -9.55 -5.40
CA ALA A 15 -6.58 -10.51 -5.15
C ALA A 15 -5.74 -10.80 -6.41
N ALA A 16 -6.30 -10.66 -7.60
CA ALA A 16 -5.57 -10.81 -8.87
C ALA A 16 -4.47 -9.76 -9.09
N PHE A 17 -4.47 -8.66 -8.34
CA PHE A 17 -3.40 -7.64 -8.37
C PHE A 17 -2.19 -7.98 -7.50
N GLN A 18 -2.21 -9.08 -6.78
CA GLN A 18 -1.09 -9.54 -5.97
C GLN A 18 0.07 -10.00 -6.87
N THR A 19 1.28 -9.63 -6.48
CA THR A 19 2.52 -9.99 -7.19
C THR A 19 3.57 -10.42 -6.18
N HIS A 20 4.35 -11.47 -6.48
CA HIS A 20 5.35 -12.00 -5.55
C HIS A 20 6.62 -11.16 -5.56
N GLN A 21 7.01 -10.64 -4.38
CA GLN A 21 8.25 -9.88 -4.23
C GLN A 21 9.47 -10.79 -4.06
N SER A 22 10.56 -10.44 -4.71
CA SER A 22 11.84 -11.16 -4.63
C SER A 22 12.86 -10.51 -3.67
N GLY A 23 12.40 -9.69 -2.72
CA GLY A 23 13.29 -8.98 -1.79
C GLY A 23 12.53 -7.94 -0.96
N ASN A 24 13.20 -6.87 -0.51
CA ASN A 24 12.61 -5.81 0.31
C ASN A 24 11.94 -4.71 -0.54
N ASN A 25 11.16 -5.10 -1.53
CA ASN A 25 10.51 -4.18 -2.48
C ASN A 25 8.97 -4.15 -2.37
N CYS A 26 8.41 -4.54 -1.21
CA CYS A 26 6.97 -4.57 -0.97
C CYS A 26 6.25 -3.25 -1.33
N ALA A 27 6.86 -2.10 -1.03
CA ALA A 27 6.28 -0.80 -1.37
C ALA A 27 6.16 -0.58 -2.87
N VAL A 28 7.14 -1.05 -3.65
CA VAL A 28 7.12 -0.96 -5.12
C VAL A 28 6.00 -1.82 -5.71
N HIS A 29 5.81 -3.04 -5.17
CA HIS A 29 4.71 -3.93 -5.55
C HIS A 29 3.34 -3.31 -5.21
N ALA A 30 3.19 -2.75 -4.01
CA ALA A 30 1.96 -2.09 -3.60
C ALA A 30 1.65 -0.85 -4.47
N ILE A 31 2.67 -0.06 -4.85
CA ILE A 31 2.51 1.07 -5.77
C ILE A 31 2.13 0.58 -7.17
N ALA A 32 2.78 -0.45 -7.71
CA ALA A 32 2.45 -0.99 -9.03
C ALA A 32 0.99 -1.49 -9.09
N ALA A 33 0.53 -2.20 -8.05
CA ALA A 33 -0.86 -2.62 -7.92
C ALA A 33 -1.83 -1.43 -7.87
N ALA A 34 -1.51 -0.40 -7.09
CA ALA A 34 -2.35 0.81 -6.99
C ALA A 34 -2.39 1.59 -8.31
N VAL A 35 -1.27 1.71 -9.03
CA VAL A 35 -1.23 2.35 -10.37
C VAL A 35 -2.08 1.59 -11.37
N LYS A 36 -1.98 0.26 -11.40
CA LYS A 36 -2.81 -0.58 -12.27
C LYS A 36 -4.29 -0.40 -11.96
N LEU A 37 -4.67 -0.37 -10.68
CA LEU A 37 -6.06 -0.16 -10.24
C LEU A 37 -6.61 1.22 -10.59
N LEU A 38 -5.82 2.29 -10.40
CA LEU A 38 -6.28 3.66 -10.57
C LEU A 38 -6.17 4.16 -12.01
N ALA A 39 -5.06 3.87 -12.68
CA ALA A 39 -4.74 4.39 -14.02
C ALA A 39 -4.81 3.33 -15.13
N GLY A 40 -5.02 2.05 -14.81
CA GLY A 40 -5.02 0.97 -15.80
C GLY A 40 -3.64 0.67 -16.40
N THR A 41 -2.58 1.30 -15.88
CA THR A 41 -1.21 1.15 -16.39
C THR A 41 -0.48 0.04 -15.62
N GLU A 42 0.08 -0.89 -16.35
CA GLU A 42 0.82 -2.02 -15.76
C GLU A 42 2.32 -1.75 -15.74
N PHE A 43 2.95 -2.01 -14.61
CA PHE A 43 4.40 -1.99 -14.43
C PHE A 43 4.86 -3.35 -13.92
N SER A 44 6.02 -3.81 -14.40
CA SER A 44 6.76 -4.86 -13.69
C SER A 44 7.34 -4.28 -12.40
N PRO A 45 6.95 -4.80 -11.21
CA PRO A 45 7.49 -4.30 -9.95
C PRO A 45 9.01 -4.45 -9.85
N GLU A 46 9.58 -5.52 -10.44
CA GLU A 46 11.02 -5.76 -10.46
C GLU A 46 11.77 -4.74 -11.32
N ALA A 47 11.23 -4.42 -12.51
CA ALA A 47 11.80 -3.38 -13.37
C ALA A 47 11.74 -2.02 -12.67
N LEU A 48 10.60 -1.69 -12.04
CA LEU A 48 10.43 -0.47 -11.26
C LEU A 48 11.39 -0.44 -10.05
N SER A 49 11.59 -1.55 -9.36
CA SER A 49 12.54 -1.65 -8.25
C SER A 49 13.98 -1.38 -8.73
N THR A 50 14.34 -1.89 -9.89
CA THR A 50 15.66 -1.64 -10.51
C THR A 50 15.83 -0.16 -10.88
N GLU A 51 14.81 0.47 -11.45
CA GLU A 51 14.79 1.90 -11.77
C GLU A 51 14.97 2.75 -10.50
N VAL A 52 14.24 2.43 -9.43
CA VAL A 52 14.36 3.09 -8.12
C VAL A 52 15.78 2.97 -7.56
N ASP A 53 16.42 1.81 -7.68
CA ASP A 53 17.80 1.62 -7.23
C ASP A 53 18.81 2.42 -8.06
N GLN A 54 18.58 2.57 -9.36
CA GLN A 54 19.40 3.44 -10.21
C GLN A 54 19.23 4.91 -9.83
N LEU A 55 18.00 5.38 -9.65
CA LEU A 55 17.72 6.75 -9.22
C LEU A 55 18.34 7.07 -7.86
N TRP A 56 18.35 6.11 -6.95
CA TRP A 56 19.00 6.24 -5.65
C TRP A 56 20.53 6.41 -5.79
N ARG A 57 21.18 5.62 -6.62
CA ARG A 57 22.62 5.70 -6.87
C ARG A 57 23.04 7.06 -7.45
N HIS A 58 22.16 7.69 -8.20
CA HIS A 58 22.38 9.02 -8.77
C HIS A 58 21.93 10.17 -7.86
N GLY A 59 21.53 9.88 -6.60
CA GLY A 59 21.09 10.89 -5.65
C GLY A 59 19.71 11.48 -5.93
N SER A 60 19.00 11.00 -6.95
CA SER A 60 17.70 11.53 -7.35
C SER A 60 16.55 10.96 -6.53
N PHE A 61 16.76 9.83 -5.88
CA PHE A 61 15.77 9.15 -5.07
C PHE A 61 16.42 8.45 -3.87
N TYR A 62 15.72 8.41 -2.72
CA TYR A 62 16.30 7.90 -1.49
C TYR A 62 15.65 6.59 -1.05
N ARG A 63 16.43 5.52 -1.03
CA ARG A 63 16.26 4.42 -0.09
C ARG A 63 17.14 4.69 1.12
N ILE A 64 16.73 4.19 2.31
CA ILE A 64 17.57 4.28 3.51
C ILE A 64 18.90 3.54 3.28
N LEU A 65 18.85 2.40 2.59
CA LEU A 65 19.99 1.63 2.08
C LEU A 65 19.53 0.85 0.82
N PRO A 66 20.44 0.46 -0.09
CA PRO A 66 20.13 -0.39 -1.23
C PRO A 66 19.41 -1.67 -0.78
N GLY A 67 18.28 -2.00 -1.41
CA GLY A 67 17.49 -3.17 -1.06
C GLY A 67 16.68 -3.06 0.24
N TRP A 68 16.59 -1.88 0.86
CA TRP A 68 15.82 -1.64 2.07
C TRP A 68 14.44 -1.05 1.79
N ALA A 69 13.59 -1.13 2.83
CA ALA A 69 12.23 -0.63 2.80
C ALA A 69 12.16 0.87 2.43
N VAL A 70 11.20 1.21 1.59
CA VAL A 70 10.91 2.58 1.18
C VAL A 70 9.97 3.20 2.20
N THR A 71 10.35 4.33 2.79
CA THR A 71 9.49 5.05 3.76
C THR A 71 8.25 5.63 3.07
N PRO A 72 7.15 5.92 3.79
CA PRO A 72 5.97 6.54 3.19
C PRO A 72 6.26 7.83 2.42
N GLY A 73 7.17 8.68 2.93
CA GLY A 73 7.59 9.88 2.22
C GLY A 73 8.26 9.59 0.88
N MET A 74 9.05 8.54 0.82
CA MET A 74 9.66 8.09 -0.42
C MET A 74 8.65 7.41 -1.35
N GLN A 75 7.67 6.69 -0.81
CA GLN A 75 6.57 6.11 -1.59
C GLN A 75 5.79 7.23 -2.31
N ALA A 76 5.40 8.27 -1.60
CA ALA A 76 4.71 9.42 -2.20
C ALA A 76 5.55 10.08 -3.30
N ARG A 77 6.86 10.29 -3.06
CA ARG A 77 7.78 10.83 -4.08
C ARG A 77 7.92 9.91 -5.30
N LEU A 78 7.95 8.59 -5.09
CA LEU A 78 8.00 7.64 -6.20
C LEU A 78 6.76 7.73 -7.07
N VAL A 79 5.57 7.80 -6.45
CA VAL A 79 4.32 7.98 -7.19
C VAL A 79 4.32 9.29 -7.97
N THR A 80 4.74 10.40 -7.37
CA THR A 80 4.86 11.70 -8.05
C THR A 80 5.85 11.63 -9.22
N PHE A 81 7.00 10.97 -9.02
CA PHE A 81 7.98 10.73 -10.09
C PHE A 81 7.37 9.92 -11.25
N LEU A 82 6.67 8.82 -10.96
CA LEU A 82 6.00 8.00 -11.98
C LEU A 82 4.89 8.77 -12.70
N ALA A 83 4.08 9.52 -11.96
CA ALA A 83 3.03 10.35 -12.53
C ALA A 83 3.62 11.32 -13.56
N HIS A 84 4.70 11.99 -13.21
CA HIS A 84 5.37 12.95 -14.11
C HIS A 84 6.08 12.26 -15.28
N THR A 85 6.93 11.25 -15.02
CA THR A 85 7.77 10.63 -16.06
C THR A 85 7.00 9.73 -17.03
N ARG A 86 5.87 9.18 -16.58
CA ARG A 86 4.98 8.31 -17.38
C ARG A 86 3.69 8.98 -17.81
N ASN A 87 3.54 10.31 -17.52
CA ASN A 87 2.35 11.09 -17.82
C ASN A 87 1.05 10.41 -17.31
N LEU A 88 1.08 9.93 -16.04
CA LEU A 88 -0.10 9.31 -15.42
C LEU A 88 -0.94 10.36 -14.70
N PRO A 89 -2.27 10.28 -14.76
CA PRO A 89 -3.16 11.19 -14.05
C PRO A 89 -3.24 10.79 -12.56
N LEU A 90 -2.11 10.83 -11.87
CA LEU A 90 -2.00 10.40 -10.48
C LEU A 90 -1.31 11.44 -9.63
N GLN A 91 -1.76 11.56 -8.41
CA GLN A 91 -1.14 12.33 -7.34
C GLN A 91 -0.97 11.45 -6.10
N ALA A 92 0.05 11.72 -5.29
CA ALA A 92 0.19 11.10 -3.99
C ALA A 92 0.36 12.14 -2.90
N GLU A 93 -0.30 11.92 -1.77
CA GLU A 93 -0.16 12.72 -0.58
C GLU A 93 0.17 11.86 0.64
N LEU A 94 0.95 12.44 1.56
CA LEU A 94 1.15 11.90 2.90
C LEU A 94 0.05 12.40 3.81
N LYS A 95 -0.65 11.50 4.47
CA LYS A 95 -1.73 11.86 5.37
C LYS A 95 -1.70 11.04 6.65
N PHE A 96 -1.98 11.72 7.76
CA PHE A 96 -2.22 11.04 9.02
C PHE A 96 -3.68 10.63 9.09
N LEU A 97 -3.91 9.32 9.24
CA LEU A 97 -5.24 8.73 9.22
C LEU A 97 -5.54 8.05 10.55
N SER A 98 -6.81 8.04 10.93
CA SER A 98 -7.32 7.18 11.98
C SER A 98 -7.86 5.87 11.39
N LEU A 99 -7.89 4.82 12.21
CA LEU A 99 -8.44 3.53 11.77
C LEU A 99 -9.91 3.64 11.36
N GLU A 100 -10.64 4.48 12.08
CA GLU A 100 -12.07 4.73 11.87
C GLU A 100 -12.37 5.42 10.53
N SER A 101 -11.39 6.15 9.97
CA SER A 101 -11.54 6.83 8.67
C SER A 101 -11.32 5.90 7.47
N LEU A 102 -10.63 4.77 7.64
CA LEU A 102 -10.25 3.90 6.53
C LEU A 102 -11.45 3.34 5.73
N PRO A 103 -12.56 2.87 6.36
CA PRO A 103 -13.68 2.35 5.58
C PRO A 103 -14.35 3.41 4.70
N THR A 104 -14.39 4.68 5.14
CA THR A 104 -14.91 5.78 4.34
C THR A 104 -14.00 6.07 3.15
N LEU A 105 -12.69 6.10 3.39
CA LEU A 105 -11.70 6.32 2.33
C LEU A 105 -11.68 5.19 1.28
N LEU A 106 -11.96 3.94 1.68
CA LEU A 106 -12.09 2.82 0.75
C LEU A 106 -13.29 2.93 -0.21
N GLN A 107 -14.29 3.76 0.11
CA GLN A 107 -15.46 3.97 -0.75
C GLN A 107 -15.19 4.97 -1.88
N GLU A 108 -14.07 5.67 -1.83
CA GLU A 108 -13.68 6.64 -2.86
C GLU A 108 -13.04 5.90 -4.04
N ASP A 109 -13.74 5.83 -5.18
CA ASP A 109 -13.30 5.04 -6.35
C ASP A 109 -12.04 5.57 -7.03
N ASN A 110 -11.66 6.83 -6.76
CA ASN A 110 -10.52 7.50 -7.36
C ASN A 110 -9.25 7.46 -6.52
N GLN A 111 -9.23 6.73 -5.40
CA GLN A 111 -8.06 6.68 -4.52
C GLN A 111 -7.69 5.27 -4.07
N ALA A 112 -6.44 5.11 -3.63
CA ALA A 112 -5.87 3.90 -3.08
C ALA A 112 -4.96 4.24 -1.89
N LEU A 113 -4.98 3.40 -0.86
CA LEU A 113 -4.27 3.64 0.40
C LEU A 113 -3.14 2.65 0.60
N LEU A 114 -1.90 3.14 0.68
CA LEU A 114 -0.74 2.35 1.03
C LEU A 114 -0.49 2.47 2.53
N LEU A 115 -0.57 1.36 3.25
CA LEU A 115 -0.28 1.27 4.67
C LEU A 115 1.08 0.62 4.88
N THR A 116 1.97 1.33 5.57
CA THR A 116 3.28 0.80 5.96
C THR A 116 3.23 0.34 7.41
N LEU A 117 3.45 -0.95 7.60
CA LEU A 117 3.52 -1.60 8.90
C LEU A 117 4.97 -1.67 9.37
N THR A 118 5.20 -1.54 10.66
CA THR A 118 6.50 -1.75 11.29
C THR A 118 6.34 -2.49 12.62
N TRP A 119 7.29 -3.33 12.97
CA TRP A 119 7.27 -4.07 14.22
C TRP A 119 8.66 -4.35 14.79
N LEU A 120 8.72 -4.46 16.10
CA LEU A 120 9.91 -4.88 16.85
C LEU A 120 10.07 -6.41 16.85
N PRO A 121 11.22 -6.95 17.25
CA PRO A 121 11.41 -8.39 17.42
C PRO A 121 10.29 -9.01 18.27
N SER A 122 9.80 -10.18 17.88
CA SER A 122 8.72 -10.93 18.54
C SER A 122 7.37 -10.19 18.65
N ARG A 123 7.18 -9.11 17.87
CA ARG A 123 5.95 -8.31 17.82
C ARG A 123 5.39 -8.19 16.40
N ALA A 124 5.77 -9.12 15.51
CA ALA A 124 5.24 -9.15 14.17
C ALA A 124 3.71 -9.30 14.20
N PRO A 125 2.96 -8.51 13.42
CA PRO A 125 1.51 -8.66 13.32
C PRO A 125 1.18 -9.98 12.64
N ALA A 126 0.11 -10.64 13.07
CA ALA A 126 -0.40 -11.80 12.36
C ALA A 126 -1.13 -11.37 11.10
N ILE A 127 -0.82 -12.03 9.99
CA ILE A 127 -1.40 -11.79 8.66
C ILE A 127 -1.83 -13.13 8.09
N TYR A 128 -3.07 -13.24 7.67
CA TYR A 128 -3.71 -14.47 7.23
C TYR A 128 -4.14 -14.35 5.78
N ARG A 129 -4.18 -15.45 5.04
CA ARG A 129 -4.70 -15.50 3.67
C ARG A 129 -6.12 -16.08 3.69
N GLY A 130 -7.06 -15.32 3.15
CA GLY A 130 -8.47 -15.70 3.16
C GLY A 130 -8.94 -16.08 4.57
N ASN A 131 -9.70 -17.15 4.68
CA ASN A 131 -10.20 -17.68 5.95
C ASN A 131 -9.22 -18.62 6.68
N SER A 132 -7.98 -18.74 6.20
CA SER A 132 -6.96 -19.61 6.79
C SER A 132 -6.58 -19.15 8.20
N SER A 133 -6.32 -20.08 9.10
CA SER A 133 -5.74 -19.80 10.42
C SER A 133 -4.20 -19.75 10.41
N VAL A 134 -3.56 -19.97 9.25
CA VAL A 134 -2.11 -19.95 9.12
C VAL A 134 -1.61 -18.51 9.07
N ASN A 135 -0.75 -18.14 10.03
CA ASN A 135 -0.09 -16.83 10.03
C ASN A 135 1.08 -16.82 9.04
N TYR A 136 0.95 -16.05 7.96
CA TYR A 136 2.00 -15.89 6.94
C TYR A 136 3.16 -15.01 7.39
N ASN A 137 2.99 -14.21 8.44
CA ASN A 137 4.03 -13.34 9.00
C ASN A 137 4.62 -13.91 10.31
N ALA A 138 4.74 -15.22 10.42
CA ALA A 138 5.31 -15.88 11.61
C ALA A 138 6.82 -15.66 11.67
N THR A 139 7.26 -14.51 12.18
CA THR A 139 8.67 -14.14 12.35
C THR A 139 8.95 -13.59 13.74
N CYS A 140 10.14 -13.89 14.27
CA CYS A 140 10.63 -13.28 15.52
C CYS A 140 11.52 -12.06 15.26
N LYS A 141 11.80 -11.70 13.99
CA LYS A 141 12.65 -10.57 13.62
C LYS A 141 11.85 -9.28 13.58
N ALA A 142 12.50 -8.17 13.88
CA ALA A 142 11.95 -6.86 13.56
C ALA A 142 11.77 -6.73 12.05
N GLY A 143 10.80 -5.93 11.63
CA GLY A 143 10.56 -5.75 10.22
C GLY A 143 9.60 -4.60 9.90
N GLY A 144 9.35 -4.49 8.61
CA GLY A 144 8.35 -3.59 8.07
C GLY A 144 7.81 -4.14 6.76
N HIS A 145 6.60 -3.76 6.42
CA HIS A 145 5.92 -4.19 5.22
C HIS A 145 4.93 -3.14 4.73
N THR A 146 4.86 -2.94 3.43
CA THR A 146 3.86 -2.05 2.83
C THR A 146 2.87 -2.88 2.04
N MET A 147 1.58 -2.63 2.28
CA MET A 147 0.49 -3.28 1.59
C MET A 147 -0.52 -2.24 1.10
N LEU A 148 -1.27 -2.59 0.07
CA LEU A 148 -2.39 -1.80 -0.42
C LEU A 148 -3.66 -2.25 0.33
N LEU A 149 -4.29 -1.32 1.06
CA LEU A 149 -5.57 -1.59 1.71
C LEU A 149 -6.65 -1.80 0.64
N ALA A 150 -7.30 -2.95 0.68
CA ALA A 150 -8.21 -3.40 -0.37
C ALA A 150 -9.65 -3.57 0.09
N ALA A 151 -9.86 -3.97 1.35
CA ALA A 151 -11.21 -4.24 1.85
C ALA A 151 -11.33 -4.01 3.36
N TYR A 152 -12.54 -3.70 3.78
CA TYR A 152 -12.98 -3.79 5.17
C TYR A 152 -14.24 -4.65 5.22
N ASN A 153 -14.18 -5.76 5.95
CA ASN A 153 -15.33 -6.63 6.19
C ASN A 153 -15.40 -7.00 7.68
N PRO A 154 -16.32 -6.38 8.46
CA PRO A 154 -16.43 -6.62 9.89
C PRO A 154 -16.83 -8.06 10.24
N GLU A 155 -17.34 -8.82 9.28
CA GLU A 155 -17.77 -10.21 9.45
C GLU A 155 -16.75 -11.22 8.93
N HIS A 156 -15.54 -10.75 8.53
CA HIS A 156 -14.49 -11.66 8.08
C HIS A 156 -13.74 -12.28 9.26
N TYR A 157 -13.46 -13.58 9.15
CA TYR A 157 -12.72 -14.36 10.12
C TYR A 157 -11.62 -15.19 9.46
N SER A 158 -10.43 -15.19 10.05
CA SER A 158 -9.35 -16.12 9.74
C SER A 158 -9.29 -17.17 10.86
N GLY A 159 -9.77 -18.39 10.57
CA GLY A 159 -10.09 -19.37 11.61
C GLY A 159 -11.19 -18.83 12.53
N SER A 160 -10.90 -18.67 13.82
CA SER A 160 -11.82 -18.10 14.82
C SER A 160 -11.56 -16.63 15.16
N LEU A 161 -10.55 -16.03 14.54
CA LEU A 161 -10.13 -14.66 14.85
C LEU A 161 -10.83 -13.65 13.90
N PRO A 162 -11.49 -12.60 14.42
CA PRO A 162 -11.98 -11.50 13.60
C PRO A 162 -10.83 -10.78 12.90
N THR A 163 -10.86 -10.72 11.58
CA THR A 163 -9.81 -10.11 10.74
C THR A 163 -10.43 -9.19 9.69
N PRO A 164 -11.00 -8.03 10.09
CA PRO A 164 -11.81 -7.22 9.21
C PRO A 164 -11.04 -6.47 8.11
N TRP A 165 -9.71 -6.42 8.15
CA TRP A 165 -8.90 -5.60 7.27
C TRP A 165 -8.23 -6.44 6.18
N GLY A 166 -8.64 -6.27 4.93
CA GLY A 166 -8.15 -6.99 3.76
C GLY A 166 -7.16 -6.18 2.93
N PHE A 167 -6.10 -6.85 2.46
CA PHE A 167 -4.97 -6.23 1.75
C PHE A 167 -4.60 -6.99 0.49
N ILE A 168 -4.23 -6.24 -0.56
CA ILE A 168 -3.39 -6.74 -1.64
C ILE A 168 -1.97 -6.76 -1.11
N ASN A 169 -1.33 -7.94 -1.18
CA ASN A 169 -0.02 -8.20 -0.59
C ASN A 169 0.94 -8.80 -1.63
N SER A 170 2.24 -8.58 -1.42
CA SER A 170 3.29 -9.00 -2.33
C SER A 170 3.98 -10.31 -1.94
N TRP A 171 3.31 -11.20 -1.22
CA TRP A 171 3.89 -12.50 -0.84
C TRP A 171 3.52 -13.65 -1.76
N ILE A 172 2.59 -13.44 -2.67
CA ILE A 172 2.15 -14.43 -3.67
C ILE A 172 1.83 -13.72 -5.00
N ASP A 173 1.86 -14.47 -6.08
CA ASP A 173 1.37 -14.01 -7.38
C ASP A 173 -0.11 -14.31 -7.52
N GLY A 174 -0.91 -13.27 -7.78
CA GLY A 174 -2.34 -13.37 -8.06
C GLY A 174 -3.13 -14.07 -6.95
N GLY A 175 -4.08 -14.87 -7.37
CA GLY A 175 -4.95 -15.64 -6.48
C GLY A 175 -6.37 -15.09 -6.42
N THR A 176 -7.19 -15.70 -5.57
CA THR A 176 -8.61 -15.35 -5.38
C THR A 176 -8.92 -14.82 -3.99
N GLU A 177 -7.91 -14.79 -3.11
CA GLU A 177 -8.06 -14.43 -1.70
C GLU A 177 -7.10 -13.30 -1.34
N LEU A 178 -7.59 -12.32 -0.60
CA LEU A 178 -6.80 -11.26 0.01
C LEU A 178 -6.05 -11.76 1.25
N PHE A 179 -5.14 -10.94 1.73
CA PHE A 179 -4.53 -11.09 3.04
C PHE A 179 -5.28 -10.27 4.08
N TRP A 180 -5.52 -10.85 5.24
CA TRP A 180 -6.38 -10.29 6.26
C TRP A 180 -5.67 -10.10 7.60
N MET A 181 -6.04 -9.05 8.32
CA MET A 181 -5.50 -8.73 9.64
C MET A 181 -6.60 -8.42 10.65
N SER A 182 -6.33 -8.75 11.91
CA SER A 182 -7.14 -8.27 13.02
C SER A 182 -6.96 -6.76 13.22
N GLU A 183 -7.96 -6.10 13.79
CA GLU A 183 -7.86 -4.69 14.15
C GLU A 183 -6.72 -4.43 15.12
N ASN A 184 -6.52 -5.32 16.09
CA ASN A 184 -5.46 -5.20 17.09
C ASN A 184 -4.06 -5.28 16.45
N ASP A 185 -3.85 -6.20 15.51
CA ASP A 185 -2.57 -6.32 14.81
C ASP A 185 -2.31 -5.12 13.90
N LEU A 186 -3.32 -4.68 13.15
CA LEU A 186 -3.22 -3.47 12.34
C LEU A 186 -2.92 -2.25 13.22
N ARG A 187 -3.66 -2.05 14.30
CA ARG A 187 -3.47 -0.92 15.22
C ARG A 187 -2.06 -0.89 15.82
N LYS A 188 -1.48 -2.04 16.12
CA LYS A 188 -0.12 -2.14 16.68
C LYS A 188 0.99 -1.94 15.64
N ALA A 189 0.82 -2.45 14.44
CA ALA A 189 1.84 -2.46 13.41
C ALA A 189 1.79 -1.22 12.50
N TRP A 190 0.62 -0.65 12.27
CA TRP A 190 0.46 0.59 11.51
C TRP A 190 0.83 1.78 12.39
N ASN A 191 2.08 1.82 12.75
CA ASN A 191 2.65 2.78 13.66
C ASN A 191 4.04 3.16 13.14
N ILE A 192 4.10 4.11 12.22
CA ILE A 192 5.34 4.87 12.11
C ILE A 192 5.29 5.86 13.26
N ALA A 193 5.81 5.40 14.39
CA ALA A 193 5.70 6.08 15.66
C ALA A 193 6.52 7.36 15.65
N PHE A 194 5.88 8.48 15.48
CA PHE A 194 6.27 9.68 16.20
C PHE A 194 5.60 9.61 17.58
N PHE A 195 6.30 9.03 18.51
CA PHE A 195 5.89 9.08 19.91
C PHE A 195 5.93 10.55 20.38
N PRO A 196 4.87 11.14 21.00
CA PRO A 196 3.76 10.49 21.70
C PRO A 196 2.41 10.51 20.94
N LEU A 197 2.37 10.92 19.69
CA LEU A 197 1.14 11.33 19.01
C LEU A 197 0.51 10.18 18.21
N ASN A 198 0.60 8.95 18.44
CA ASN A 198 -0.14 7.85 17.76
C ASN A 198 -0.47 8.13 16.27
N LEU A 199 0.44 8.83 15.57
CA LEU A 199 0.23 9.29 14.20
C LEU A 199 0.47 8.14 13.25
N ARG A 200 -0.55 7.82 12.46
CA ARG A 200 -0.55 6.73 11.50
C ARG A 200 -0.40 7.28 10.11
N LEU A 201 0.85 7.41 9.69
CA LEU A 201 1.19 7.96 8.40
C LEU A 201 0.88 6.97 7.28
N SER A 202 0.16 7.44 6.28
CA SER A 202 -0.20 6.68 5.08
C SER A 202 0.09 7.47 3.82
N VAL A 203 0.19 6.76 2.72
CA VAL A 203 0.21 7.36 1.39
C VAL A 203 -1.16 7.15 0.77
N ILE A 204 -1.81 8.24 0.40
CA ILE A 204 -3.01 8.22 -0.41
C ILE A 204 -2.59 8.52 -1.86
N MET A 205 -2.85 7.58 -2.75
CA MET A 205 -2.74 7.78 -4.19
C MET A 205 -4.11 8.14 -4.74
N LYS A 206 -4.20 9.21 -5.51
CA LYS A 206 -5.44 9.67 -6.14
C LYS A 206 -5.31 9.71 -7.64
N LYS A 207 -6.36 9.29 -8.33
CA LYS A 207 -6.52 9.56 -9.75
C LYS A 207 -7.10 10.96 -9.91
N LEU A 208 -6.40 11.80 -10.66
CA LEU A 208 -6.86 13.15 -11.00
C LEU A 208 -7.98 13.08 -12.02
N SER A 209 -8.94 13.99 -11.92
CA SER A 209 -9.90 14.24 -12.99
C SER A 209 -9.20 14.89 -14.20
N ASP A 210 -9.82 14.84 -15.36
CA ASP A 210 -9.24 15.42 -16.59
C ASP A 210 -8.98 16.92 -16.41
N ASP A 211 -9.86 17.66 -15.74
CA ASP A 211 -9.71 19.09 -15.46
C ASP A 211 -8.54 19.39 -14.50
N GLU A 212 -8.35 18.57 -13.45
CA GLU A 212 -7.25 18.71 -12.50
C GLU A 212 -5.90 18.40 -13.15
N ASN A 213 -5.85 17.41 -14.04
CA ASN A 213 -4.65 17.00 -14.76
C ASN A 213 -4.14 18.07 -15.72
N GLU A 214 -5.02 18.85 -16.36
CA GLU A 214 -4.61 19.99 -17.20
C GLU A 214 -4.03 21.13 -16.37
N THR A 215 -4.61 21.43 -15.22
CA THR A 215 -4.17 22.51 -14.33
C THR A 215 -2.77 22.23 -13.77
N ASP A 216 -2.49 20.99 -13.39
CA ASP A 216 -1.18 20.56 -12.86
C ASP A 216 -0.08 20.67 -13.92
N LYS A 217 -0.37 20.33 -15.19
CA LYS A 217 0.55 20.49 -16.32
C LYS A 217 0.93 21.94 -16.62
N ILE A 218 0.04 22.88 -16.38
CA ILE A 218 0.27 24.32 -16.61
C ILE A 218 1.19 24.87 -15.51
N THR A 219 0.97 24.47 -14.26
CA THR A 219 1.73 24.94 -13.11
C THR A 219 3.19 24.49 -13.15
N HIS A 220 3.46 23.30 -13.64
CA HIS A 220 4.81 22.73 -13.74
C HIS A 220 5.60 23.15 -14.99
N ARG A 221 4.97 23.80 -15.98
CA ARG A 221 5.65 24.39 -17.15
C ARG A 221 6.16 25.81 -16.92
N SER A 222 5.82 26.40 -15.79
CA SER A 222 6.12 27.83 -15.48
C SER A 222 7.29 27.99 -14.48
N CYS A 223 8.02 26.90 -14.18
CA CYS A 223 9.22 26.95 -13.30
C CYS A 223 10.47 26.56 -14.09
#